data_77f67a3664a096e75a159cd8c2944a39
#
_entry.id   77f67a3664a096e75a159cd8c2944a39
#
_cell.length_a   1.000
_cell.length_b   1.000
_cell.length_c   1.000
_cell.angle_alpha   90.00
_cell.angle_beta   90.00
_cell.angle_gamma   90.00
#
_symmetry.space_group_name_H-M   'P 1'
#
loop_
_entity.id
_entity.type
_entity.pdbx_description
1 polymer ?
#
loop_
_entity_poly.entity_id
_entity_poly.type
_entity_poly.pdbx_seq_one_letter_code
_entity_poly.pdbx_strand_id
1 'polypeptide(L)'
;MKFMVESDYTRLVTKLINDDFKLDEIERLNNVIKSWEIQLKNESFPIFKFIIEQFRFYSEKKSIGTIQSINNGVSFLEDSHAVYVPFRTENRSQSSIDLFSVLKLSLPLKSNNTEMEKTSSVLKEFSETRLQYLYLHKGNGGNTSESKISSRIKELNDEILETQTMIRELELEKQKIIKLFKAPEYILGIQFKYDGIKKQLREEKKKINKLNSKKNSILNEFERKYRLRLSVDKIIIFDDFLCSGESINTFIIDNESHIKALKTTKIHIYFVVLEATKDGLEKIEKLLVERKITNITILKGEVSLDITELIKQSFKIDLFYQEQERIANEFNLGEKKYFPDTAIACFSTSPNTNYLFLNKKGENSEGVEWLPLFERELKVSPRIDKDIIKRWIDNV
;
A
#
# COMPACT_ATOMS: atom_id res chain seq x y z
N MET A 1 51.81 -6.30 -2.25
CA MET A 1 50.48 -5.78 -1.96
C MET A 1 50.31 -4.50 -2.78
N LYS A 2 49.35 -4.41 -3.69
CA LYS A 2 49.09 -3.18 -4.43
C LYS A 2 47.84 -2.55 -3.81
N PHE A 3 48.03 -1.60 -2.90
CA PHE A 3 46.93 -0.84 -2.36
C PHE A 3 46.25 -0.03 -3.48
N MET A 4 44.96 0.18 -3.37
CA MET A 4 44.25 1.06 -4.26
C MET A 4 44.83 2.47 -4.19
N VAL A 5 44.91 3.16 -5.34
CA VAL A 5 45.31 4.56 -5.41
C VAL A 5 44.11 5.43 -5.01
N GLU A 6 44.33 6.60 -4.46
CA GLU A 6 43.26 7.54 -4.00
C GLU A 6 42.20 7.78 -5.07
N SER A 7 42.60 7.86 -6.34
CA SER A 7 41.65 7.98 -7.48
C SER A 7 40.71 6.79 -7.65
N ASP A 8 41.11 5.60 -7.22
CA ASP A 8 40.28 4.37 -7.36
C ASP A 8 39.21 4.35 -6.28
N TYR A 9 39.50 4.81 -5.04
CA TYR A 9 38.49 4.93 -3.98
C TYR A 9 37.47 5.99 -4.35
N THR A 10 37.92 7.15 -4.79
CA THR A 10 37.03 8.24 -5.24
C THR A 10 36.13 7.78 -6.38
N ARG A 11 36.67 7.07 -7.39
CA ARG A 11 35.90 6.51 -8.49
C ARG A 11 34.85 5.51 -8.01
N LEU A 12 35.20 4.64 -7.06
CA LEU A 12 34.29 3.63 -6.52
C LEU A 12 33.14 4.30 -5.76
N VAL A 13 33.45 5.26 -4.90
CA VAL A 13 32.46 6.02 -4.13
C VAL A 13 31.58 6.88 -5.05
N THR A 14 32.15 7.57 -6.04
CA THR A 14 31.37 8.35 -7.00
C THR A 14 30.37 7.49 -7.78
N LYS A 15 30.74 6.25 -8.11
CA LYS A 15 29.84 5.29 -8.75
C LYS A 15 28.70 4.85 -7.84
N LEU A 16 28.97 4.72 -6.52
CA LEU A 16 27.96 4.36 -5.51
C LEU A 16 26.88 5.42 -5.34
N ILE A 17 27.25 6.67 -5.34
CA ILE A 17 26.43 7.74 -4.78
C ILE A 17 25.77 8.65 -5.81
N ASN A 18 26.13 8.56 -7.11
CA ASN A 18 25.64 9.54 -8.10
C ASN A 18 25.51 10.96 -7.50
N ASP A 19 25.82 11.98 -8.12
CA ASP A 19 25.91 13.42 -7.83
C ASP A 19 25.15 14.08 -6.64
N ASP A 20 24.46 13.34 -5.77
CA ASP A 20 23.56 13.89 -4.76
C ASP A 20 24.13 13.91 -3.32
N PHE A 21 25.41 13.50 -3.12
CA PHE A 21 26.02 13.41 -1.79
C PHE A 21 26.88 14.63 -1.44
N LYS A 22 26.90 14.97 -0.14
CA LYS A 22 27.77 15.98 0.41
C LYS A 22 29.22 15.48 0.47
N LEU A 23 30.16 16.39 0.41
CA LEU A 23 31.60 16.08 0.40
C LEU A 23 32.05 15.24 1.60
N ASP A 24 31.48 15.50 2.77
CA ASP A 24 31.77 14.81 4.03
C ASP A 24 31.31 13.33 3.99
N GLU A 25 30.22 13.02 3.30
CA GLU A 25 29.76 11.65 3.11
C GLU A 25 30.65 10.87 2.12
N ILE A 26 31.14 11.54 1.08
CA ILE A 26 32.12 10.96 0.16
C ILE A 26 33.41 10.60 0.90
N GLU A 27 33.89 11.50 1.75
CA GLU A 27 35.09 11.28 2.57
C GLU A 27 34.86 10.12 3.55
N ARG A 28 33.72 10.08 4.23
CA ARG A 28 33.35 9.00 5.13
C ARG A 28 33.35 7.64 4.40
N LEU A 29 32.73 7.52 3.24
CA LEU A 29 32.67 6.27 2.46
C LEU A 29 34.08 5.85 1.99
N ASN A 30 34.90 6.78 1.54
CA ASN A 30 36.30 6.52 1.21
C ASN A 30 37.04 5.90 2.39
N ASN A 31 36.90 6.48 3.60
CA ASN A 31 37.55 6.01 4.82
C ASN A 31 37.03 4.60 5.21
N VAL A 32 35.74 4.31 5.06
CA VAL A 32 35.18 2.99 5.31
C VAL A 32 35.80 1.96 4.36
N ILE A 33 35.89 2.23 3.07
CA ILE A 33 36.45 1.30 2.09
C ILE A 33 37.95 1.07 2.33
N LYS A 34 38.69 2.12 2.68
CA LYS A 34 40.11 2.03 3.08
C LYS A 34 40.28 1.13 4.33
N SER A 35 39.39 1.30 5.33
CA SER A 35 39.39 0.48 6.53
C SER A 35 39.14 -1.01 6.18
N TRP A 36 38.21 -1.28 5.27
CA TRP A 36 37.96 -2.64 4.80
C TRP A 36 39.14 -3.26 4.08
N GLU A 37 39.87 -2.49 3.24
CA GLU A 37 41.08 -2.99 2.57
C GLU A 37 42.15 -3.45 3.56
N ILE A 38 42.24 -2.79 4.73
CA ILE A 38 43.17 -3.15 5.79
C ILE A 38 42.68 -4.37 6.59
N GLN A 39 41.39 -4.44 6.87
CA GLN A 39 40.78 -5.47 7.72
C GLN A 39 40.50 -6.79 7.00
N LEU A 40 40.27 -6.75 5.69
CA LEU A 40 40.01 -7.92 4.86
C LEU A 40 41.30 -8.65 4.46
N LYS A 41 41.22 -9.96 4.30
CA LYS A 41 42.32 -10.72 3.69
C LYS A 41 42.54 -10.26 2.25
N ASN A 42 43.77 -10.19 1.81
CA ASN A 42 44.16 -9.74 0.47
C ASN A 42 43.39 -10.43 -0.66
N GLU A 43 43.12 -11.75 -0.50
CA GLU A 43 42.42 -12.57 -1.49
C GLU A 43 40.92 -12.30 -1.52
N SER A 44 40.34 -11.75 -0.45
CA SER A 44 38.93 -11.50 -0.28
C SER A 44 38.52 -10.06 -0.69
N PHE A 45 39.39 -9.11 -0.50
CA PHE A 45 39.09 -7.69 -0.82
C PHE A 45 38.58 -7.48 -2.26
N PRO A 46 39.11 -8.13 -3.31
CA PRO A 46 38.55 -8.00 -4.67
C PRO A 46 37.08 -8.41 -4.78
N ILE A 47 36.61 -9.39 -3.98
CA ILE A 47 35.21 -9.82 -3.96
C ILE A 47 34.35 -8.73 -3.32
N PHE A 48 34.78 -8.17 -2.20
CA PHE A 48 34.09 -7.09 -1.50
C PHE A 48 34.04 -5.82 -2.37
N LYS A 49 35.14 -5.49 -3.04
CA LYS A 49 35.17 -4.41 -4.03
C LYS A 49 34.16 -4.62 -5.14
N PHE A 50 34.06 -5.84 -5.68
CA PHE A 50 33.06 -6.18 -6.69
C PHE A 50 31.63 -5.98 -6.16
N ILE A 51 31.33 -6.39 -4.92
CA ILE A 51 30.01 -6.18 -4.31
C ILE A 51 29.71 -4.67 -4.20
N ILE A 52 30.69 -3.86 -3.81
CA ILE A 52 30.52 -2.40 -3.77
C ILE A 52 30.26 -1.84 -5.16
N GLU A 53 30.90 -2.36 -6.20
CA GLU A 53 30.68 -1.95 -7.59
C GLU A 53 29.28 -2.30 -8.11
N GLN A 54 28.65 -3.34 -7.55
CA GLN A 54 27.27 -3.74 -7.87
C GLN A 54 26.25 -3.11 -6.94
N PHE A 55 26.69 -2.43 -5.86
CA PHE A 55 25.80 -1.80 -4.89
C PHE A 55 24.98 -0.69 -5.56
N ARG A 56 23.69 -0.66 -5.25
CA ARG A 56 22.77 0.36 -5.75
C ARG A 56 22.26 1.24 -4.62
N PHE A 57 22.51 2.52 -4.74
CA PHE A 57 22.00 3.52 -3.82
C PHE A 57 20.89 4.34 -4.51
N TYR A 58 19.79 4.52 -3.79
CA TYR A 58 18.67 5.33 -4.23
C TYR A 58 18.65 6.62 -3.41
N SER A 59 19.24 7.69 -3.98
CA SER A 59 19.08 9.05 -3.47
C SER A 59 17.63 9.50 -3.62
N GLU A 60 17.26 10.60 -2.97
CA GLU A 60 15.92 11.20 -3.15
C GLU A 60 15.61 11.43 -4.63
N LYS A 61 16.54 12.04 -5.37
CA LYS A 61 16.40 12.33 -6.81
C LYS A 61 16.25 11.06 -7.65
N LYS A 62 17.08 10.04 -7.41
CA LYS A 62 16.96 8.75 -8.10
C LYS A 62 15.64 8.05 -7.77
N SER A 63 15.21 8.12 -6.50
CA SER A 63 13.91 7.56 -6.08
C SER A 63 12.75 8.21 -6.80
N ILE A 64 12.73 9.56 -6.87
CA ILE A 64 11.72 10.32 -7.61
C ILE A 64 11.74 9.93 -9.09
N GLY A 65 12.91 9.91 -9.72
CA GLY A 65 13.05 9.53 -11.14
C GLY A 65 12.58 8.11 -11.42
N THR A 66 12.86 7.17 -10.51
CA THR A 66 12.38 5.79 -10.61
C THR A 66 10.85 5.72 -10.57
N ILE A 67 10.22 6.41 -9.61
CA ILE A 67 8.76 6.44 -9.51
C ILE A 67 8.12 7.12 -10.74
N GLN A 68 8.72 8.19 -11.24
CA GLN A 68 8.27 8.83 -12.50
C GLN A 68 8.37 7.87 -13.69
N SER A 69 9.45 7.09 -13.78
CA SER A 69 9.62 6.08 -14.82
C SER A 69 8.55 4.99 -14.76
N ILE A 70 8.22 4.49 -13.55
CA ILE A 70 7.12 3.54 -13.35
C ILE A 70 5.78 4.18 -13.78
N ASN A 71 5.56 5.44 -13.42
CA ASN A 71 4.34 6.17 -13.77
C ASN A 71 4.14 6.30 -15.28
N ASN A 72 5.21 6.48 -16.06
CA ASN A 72 5.12 6.58 -17.52
C ASN A 72 4.50 5.33 -18.16
N GLY A 73 4.58 4.17 -17.49
CA GLY A 73 3.95 2.92 -17.95
C GLY A 73 2.50 2.73 -17.49
N VAL A 74 2.06 3.36 -16.40
CA VAL A 74 0.76 3.06 -15.75
C VAL A 74 -0.09 4.30 -15.50
N SER A 75 0.50 5.50 -15.51
CA SER A 75 -0.17 6.80 -15.30
C SER A 75 -1.00 6.86 -14.01
N PHE A 76 -0.39 6.59 -12.87
CA PHE A 76 -1.06 6.64 -11.56
C PHE A 76 -0.83 7.95 -10.79
N LEU A 77 0.24 8.71 -11.08
CA LEU A 77 0.43 10.06 -10.53
C LEU A 77 -0.63 10.99 -11.13
N GLU A 78 -1.07 11.99 -10.42
CA GLU A 78 -2.15 12.91 -10.83
C GLU A 78 -3.55 12.28 -11.00
N ASP A 79 -3.72 10.99 -10.70
CA ASP A 79 -5.00 10.32 -10.86
C ASP A 79 -5.98 10.77 -9.76
N SER A 80 -7.10 11.37 -10.18
CA SER A 80 -8.16 11.83 -9.26
C SER A 80 -8.93 10.68 -8.61
N HIS A 81 -8.81 9.48 -9.16
CA HIS A 81 -9.46 8.26 -8.67
C HIS A 81 -8.51 7.36 -7.88
N ALA A 82 -7.30 7.82 -7.60
CA ALA A 82 -6.34 7.12 -6.77
C ALA A 82 -6.27 7.70 -5.35
N VAL A 83 -5.99 6.85 -4.36
CA VAL A 83 -5.51 7.24 -3.04
C VAL A 83 -4.09 6.74 -2.86
N TYR A 84 -3.24 7.57 -2.26
CA TYR A 84 -1.80 7.33 -2.10
C TYR A 84 -1.47 7.09 -0.64
N VAL A 85 -0.77 6.00 -0.35
CA VAL A 85 -0.50 5.52 1.01
C VAL A 85 0.95 5.05 1.11
N PRO A 86 1.71 5.40 2.17
CA PRO A 86 2.96 4.71 2.45
C PRO A 86 2.66 3.29 2.95
N PHE A 87 3.49 2.32 2.61
CA PHE A 87 3.37 0.97 3.17
C PHE A 87 3.75 1.01 4.65
N ARG A 88 2.75 0.99 5.51
CA ARG A 88 2.89 1.12 6.95
C ARG A 88 2.21 -0.03 7.69
N THR A 89 3.01 -0.88 8.32
CA THR A 89 2.56 -1.92 9.25
C THR A 89 2.80 -1.50 10.70
N GLU A 90 2.33 -2.28 11.69
CA GLU A 90 2.45 -1.89 13.11
C GLU A 90 3.89 -1.71 13.60
N ASN A 91 4.81 -2.51 13.07
CA ASN A 91 6.18 -2.62 13.59
C ASN A 91 7.28 -2.18 12.61
N ARG A 92 6.93 -1.75 11.40
CA ARG A 92 7.92 -1.47 10.34
C ARG A 92 7.41 -0.34 9.47
N SER A 93 8.28 0.53 9.03
CA SER A 93 8.03 1.39 7.87
C SER A 93 8.37 2.86 7.98
N GLN A 94 9.40 3.20 8.76
CA GLN A 94 9.89 4.57 8.70
C GLN A 94 10.38 4.90 7.28
N SER A 95 11.08 3.97 6.64
CA SER A 95 11.60 4.16 5.28
C SER A 95 10.53 4.43 4.22
N SER A 96 9.42 3.70 4.28
CA SER A 96 8.29 3.92 3.36
C SER A 96 7.62 5.28 3.60
N ILE A 97 7.57 5.73 4.87
CA ILE A 97 7.06 7.06 5.23
C ILE A 97 8.00 8.15 4.72
N ASP A 98 9.31 7.99 4.90
CA ASP A 98 10.31 8.95 4.43
C ASP A 98 10.29 9.04 2.91
N LEU A 99 10.27 7.90 2.21
CA LEU A 99 10.10 7.86 0.75
C LEU A 99 8.81 8.58 0.33
N PHE A 100 7.69 8.24 0.95
CA PHE A 100 6.39 8.84 0.62
C PHE A 100 6.37 10.35 0.86
N SER A 101 7.03 10.80 1.92
CA SER A 101 7.15 12.24 2.24
C SER A 101 7.91 12.99 1.15
N VAL A 102 9.03 12.43 0.68
CA VAL A 102 9.79 13.00 -0.45
C VAL A 102 8.97 13.00 -1.73
N LEU A 103 8.27 11.89 -2.03
CA LEU A 103 7.41 11.80 -3.21
C LEU A 103 6.27 12.82 -3.18
N LYS A 104 5.64 13.01 -2.02
CA LYS A 104 4.55 13.98 -1.85
C LYS A 104 4.99 15.42 -2.09
N LEU A 105 6.22 15.75 -1.72
CA LEU A 105 6.79 17.10 -1.93
C LEU A 105 7.25 17.33 -3.37
N SER A 106 7.62 16.27 -4.08
CA SER A 106 8.33 16.37 -5.37
C SER A 106 7.48 15.95 -6.56
N LEU A 107 6.39 15.20 -6.35
CA LEU A 107 5.53 14.70 -7.40
C LEU A 107 4.11 15.28 -7.29
N PRO A 108 3.38 15.37 -8.40
CA PRO A 108 2.04 15.95 -8.45
C PRO A 108 0.98 15.01 -7.85
N LEU A 109 1.24 14.41 -6.68
CA LEU A 109 0.26 13.62 -5.95
C LEU A 109 -0.87 14.55 -5.50
N LYS A 110 -2.11 14.22 -5.83
CA LYS A 110 -3.25 15.04 -5.37
C LYS A 110 -3.32 15.00 -3.84
N SER A 111 -3.03 16.13 -3.19
CA SER A 111 -2.91 16.28 -1.74
C SER A 111 -4.14 15.77 -0.96
N ASN A 112 -5.33 15.96 -1.52
CA ASN A 112 -6.59 15.52 -0.90
C ASN A 112 -6.77 13.97 -0.90
N ASN A 113 -5.94 13.24 -1.62
CA ASN A 113 -6.02 11.79 -1.76
C ASN A 113 -4.83 11.08 -1.09
N THR A 114 -4.11 11.76 -0.20
CA THR A 114 -2.97 11.17 0.51
C THR A 114 -3.37 10.79 1.93
N GLU A 115 -3.17 9.52 2.29
CA GLU A 115 -3.47 8.99 3.62
C GLU A 115 -2.17 8.59 4.32
N MET A 116 -1.95 9.08 5.54
CA MET A 116 -0.76 8.77 6.36
C MET A 116 -1.03 7.74 7.44
N GLU A 117 -2.22 7.16 7.45
CA GLU A 117 -2.62 6.12 8.39
C GLU A 117 -1.94 4.77 8.10
N LYS A 118 -2.12 3.80 8.99
CA LYS A 118 -1.71 2.42 8.75
C LYS A 118 -2.39 1.90 7.47
N THR A 119 -1.64 1.26 6.60
CA THR A 119 -2.16 0.74 5.33
C THR A 119 -3.34 -0.21 5.52
N SER A 120 -3.30 -1.05 6.57
CA SER A 120 -4.42 -1.94 6.94
C SER A 120 -5.69 -1.17 7.31
N SER A 121 -5.57 -0.05 8.04
CA SER A 121 -6.70 0.81 8.40
C SER A 121 -7.34 1.43 7.16
N VAL A 122 -6.54 1.88 6.22
CA VAL A 122 -7.02 2.42 4.94
C VAL A 122 -7.78 1.36 4.15
N LEU A 123 -7.21 0.15 3.97
CA LEU A 123 -7.90 -0.94 3.26
C LEU A 123 -9.23 -1.31 3.94
N LYS A 124 -9.23 -1.41 5.27
CA LYS A 124 -10.43 -1.69 6.06
C LYS A 124 -11.50 -0.63 5.82
N GLU A 125 -11.15 0.64 5.98
CA GLU A 125 -12.09 1.74 5.87
C GLU A 125 -12.70 1.86 4.46
N PHE A 126 -11.88 1.70 3.41
CA PHE A 126 -12.36 1.70 2.04
C PHE A 126 -13.26 0.50 1.75
N SER A 127 -12.87 -0.70 2.19
CA SER A 127 -13.67 -1.91 1.97
C SER A 127 -15.01 -1.84 2.68
N GLU A 128 -15.05 -1.43 3.94
CA GLU A 128 -16.28 -1.29 4.72
C GLU A 128 -17.21 -0.22 4.14
N THR A 129 -16.69 0.95 3.79
CA THR A 129 -17.48 2.03 3.16
C THR A 129 -18.10 1.58 1.84
N ARG A 130 -17.32 0.91 0.98
CA ARG A 130 -17.77 0.42 -0.32
C ARG A 130 -18.80 -0.69 -0.20
N LEU A 131 -18.60 -1.66 0.71
CA LEU A 131 -19.57 -2.71 0.96
C LEU A 131 -20.87 -2.13 1.52
N GLN A 132 -20.78 -1.16 2.45
CA GLN A 132 -21.95 -0.48 2.97
C GLN A 132 -22.72 0.26 1.88
N TYR A 133 -22.03 0.97 0.98
CA TYR A 133 -22.64 1.63 -0.16
C TYR A 133 -23.38 0.65 -1.08
N LEU A 134 -22.76 -0.50 -1.41
CA LEU A 134 -23.39 -1.54 -2.21
C LEU A 134 -24.64 -2.11 -1.53
N TYR A 135 -24.58 -2.32 -0.22
CA TYR A 135 -25.72 -2.77 0.57
C TYR A 135 -26.89 -1.78 0.51
N LEU A 136 -26.61 -0.50 0.72
CA LEU A 136 -27.61 0.54 0.72
C LEU A 136 -28.34 0.68 -0.63
N HIS A 137 -27.62 0.43 -1.74
CA HIS A 137 -28.19 0.57 -3.10
C HIS A 137 -28.81 -0.73 -3.65
N LYS A 138 -28.25 -1.90 -3.34
CA LYS A 138 -28.69 -3.18 -3.94
C LYS A 138 -29.62 -4.01 -3.07
N GLY A 139 -29.76 -3.68 -1.79
CA GLY A 139 -30.65 -4.40 -0.86
C GLY A 139 -30.20 -5.83 -0.50
N ASN A 140 -29.07 -6.30 -1.05
CA ASN A 140 -28.54 -7.66 -0.83
C ASN A 140 -27.32 -7.58 0.11
N GLY A 141 -27.55 -7.62 1.40
CA GLY A 141 -26.48 -7.52 2.39
C GLY A 141 -25.99 -8.87 2.86
N GLY A 142 -24.70 -9.13 2.65
CA GLY A 142 -23.95 -10.02 3.54
C GLY A 142 -23.70 -9.34 4.90
N ASN A 143 -23.38 -10.12 5.92
CA ASN A 143 -23.10 -9.69 7.31
C ASN A 143 -22.01 -8.60 7.40
N THR A 144 -22.37 -7.35 7.11
CA THR A 144 -21.56 -6.19 7.48
C THR A 144 -22.07 -5.63 8.80
N SER A 145 -21.16 -5.24 9.68
CA SER A 145 -21.49 -4.65 10.98
C SER A 145 -22.64 -3.66 10.85
N GLU A 146 -23.73 -3.90 11.58
CA GLU A 146 -24.95 -3.10 11.54
C GLU A 146 -24.63 -1.64 11.92
N SER A 147 -24.36 -0.82 10.94
CA SER A 147 -24.31 0.62 11.17
C SER A 147 -25.74 1.13 11.34
N LYS A 148 -25.95 2.17 12.17
CA LYS A 148 -27.27 2.82 12.35
C LYS A 148 -27.92 3.21 11.01
N ILE A 149 -27.11 3.51 10.00
CA ILE A 149 -27.57 3.86 8.65
C ILE A 149 -28.13 2.63 7.94
N SER A 150 -27.46 1.49 8.00
CA SER A 150 -27.91 0.23 7.37
C SER A 150 -29.22 -0.24 7.98
N SER A 151 -29.37 -0.22 9.31
CA SER A 151 -30.61 -0.56 10.00
C SER A 151 -31.76 0.36 9.55
N ARG A 152 -31.50 1.67 9.47
CA ARG A 152 -32.53 2.63 9.07
C ARG A 152 -32.97 2.48 7.61
N ILE A 153 -32.05 2.21 6.70
CA ILE A 153 -32.40 1.92 5.30
C ILE A 153 -33.17 0.61 5.16
N LYS A 154 -32.81 -0.42 5.96
CA LYS A 154 -33.56 -1.68 6.00
C LYS A 154 -35.01 -1.45 6.44
N GLU A 155 -35.23 -0.76 7.57
CA GLU A 155 -36.55 -0.38 8.04
C GLU A 155 -37.39 0.32 6.96
N LEU A 156 -36.79 1.33 6.27
CA LEU A 156 -37.47 2.06 5.20
C LEU A 156 -37.80 1.16 4.00
N ASN A 157 -36.94 0.20 3.65
CA ASN A 157 -37.22 -0.75 2.57
C ASN A 157 -38.36 -1.70 2.95
N ASP A 158 -38.41 -2.17 4.20
CA ASP A 158 -39.47 -3.02 4.70
C ASP A 158 -40.82 -2.27 4.69
N GLU A 159 -40.86 -1.02 5.19
CA GLU A 159 -42.05 -0.15 5.12
C GLU A 159 -42.51 0.12 3.67
N ILE A 160 -41.57 0.29 2.74
CA ILE A 160 -41.90 0.47 1.31
C ILE A 160 -42.51 -0.81 0.75
N LEU A 161 -41.96 -1.97 1.06
CA LEU A 161 -42.46 -3.26 0.59
C LEU A 161 -43.87 -3.56 1.09
N GLU A 162 -44.11 -3.32 2.40
CA GLU A 162 -45.45 -3.44 2.99
C GLU A 162 -46.46 -2.51 2.32
N THR A 163 -46.09 -1.24 2.12
CA THR A 163 -46.96 -0.26 1.42
C THR A 163 -47.22 -0.64 -0.04
N GLN A 164 -46.23 -1.20 -0.74
CA GLN A 164 -46.40 -1.71 -2.10
C GLN A 164 -47.34 -2.92 -2.17
N THR A 165 -47.30 -3.79 -1.17
CA THR A 165 -48.18 -4.94 -1.05
C THR A 165 -49.64 -4.46 -0.85
N MET A 166 -49.84 -3.52 0.05
CA MET A 166 -51.16 -2.92 0.29
C MET A 166 -51.71 -2.23 -0.97
N ILE A 167 -50.91 -1.53 -1.73
CA ILE A 167 -51.31 -0.91 -3.00
C ILE A 167 -51.78 -1.99 -4.00
N ARG A 168 -51.05 -3.13 -4.11
CA ARG A 168 -51.45 -4.22 -5.00
C ARG A 168 -52.79 -4.81 -4.59
N GLU A 169 -53.02 -5.00 -3.31
CA GLU A 169 -54.28 -5.50 -2.80
C GLU A 169 -55.46 -4.56 -3.11
N LEU A 170 -55.25 -3.24 -2.84
CA LEU A 170 -56.24 -2.23 -3.18
C LEU A 170 -56.49 -2.10 -4.68
N GLU A 171 -55.48 -2.26 -5.52
CA GLU A 171 -55.63 -2.27 -6.98
C GLU A 171 -56.44 -3.50 -7.46
N LEU A 172 -56.23 -4.69 -6.86
CA LEU A 172 -57.01 -5.89 -7.11
C LEU A 172 -58.48 -5.72 -6.69
N GLU A 173 -58.71 -5.15 -5.49
CA GLU A 173 -60.04 -4.88 -5.00
C GLU A 173 -60.77 -3.88 -5.88
N LYS A 174 -60.10 -2.81 -6.31
CA LYS A 174 -60.58 -1.85 -7.27
C LYS A 174 -61.02 -2.49 -8.57
N GLN A 175 -60.23 -3.46 -9.11
CA GLN A 175 -60.57 -4.17 -10.34
C GLN A 175 -61.82 -5.07 -10.16
N LYS A 176 -61.95 -5.71 -8.99
CA LYS A 176 -63.15 -6.48 -8.65
C LYS A 176 -64.39 -5.61 -8.65
N ILE A 177 -64.30 -4.43 -8.04
CA ILE A 177 -65.41 -3.48 -8.00
C ILE A 177 -65.76 -2.95 -9.39
N ILE A 178 -64.80 -2.65 -10.25
CA ILE A 178 -65.04 -2.23 -11.64
C ILE A 178 -65.80 -3.30 -12.43
N LYS A 179 -65.54 -4.59 -12.18
CA LYS A 179 -66.30 -5.66 -12.81
C LYS A 179 -67.76 -5.71 -12.34
N LEU A 180 -68.05 -5.37 -11.08
CA LEU A 180 -69.39 -5.32 -10.52
C LEU A 180 -70.20 -4.11 -11.05
N PHE A 181 -69.58 -3.05 -11.52
CA PHE A 181 -70.29 -1.90 -12.18
C PHE A 181 -71.00 -2.26 -13.45
N LYS A 182 -70.81 -3.47 -14.00
CA LYS A 182 -71.53 -3.94 -15.17
C LYS A 182 -72.95 -4.48 -14.86
N ALA A 183 -73.34 -4.55 -13.55
CA ALA A 183 -74.65 -4.94 -13.10
C ALA A 183 -75.47 -3.73 -12.61
N PRO A 184 -76.61 -3.42 -13.19
CA PRO A 184 -77.30 -2.14 -12.94
C PRO A 184 -77.96 -1.97 -11.56
N GLU A 185 -78.06 -3.01 -10.75
CA GLU A 185 -78.87 -3.03 -9.53
C GLU A 185 -78.17 -2.48 -8.25
N TYR A 186 -76.85 -2.13 -8.26
CA TYR A 186 -76.09 -1.78 -7.05
C TYR A 186 -75.22 -0.52 -7.16
N ILE A 187 -75.59 0.46 -7.96
CA ILE A 187 -74.69 1.58 -8.37
C ILE A 187 -74.22 2.44 -7.21
N LEU A 188 -75.04 2.84 -6.25
CA LEU A 188 -74.69 3.81 -5.18
C LEU A 188 -73.72 3.24 -4.16
N GLY A 189 -73.94 2.04 -3.64
CA GLY A 189 -73.06 1.40 -2.65
C GLY A 189 -71.69 1.03 -3.23
N ILE A 190 -71.65 0.62 -4.47
CA ILE A 190 -70.44 0.30 -5.22
C ILE A 190 -69.60 1.56 -5.48
N GLN A 191 -70.24 2.71 -5.80
CA GLN A 191 -69.56 3.98 -6.03
C GLN A 191 -68.84 4.45 -4.76
N PHE A 192 -69.50 4.45 -3.59
CA PHE A 192 -68.87 4.79 -2.33
C PHE A 192 -67.65 3.94 -2.01
N LYS A 193 -67.74 2.61 -2.22
CA LYS A 193 -66.63 1.69 -2.00
C LYS A 193 -65.48 1.99 -2.96
N TYR A 194 -65.80 2.26 -4.23
CA TYR A 194 -64.78 2.61 -5.25
C TYR A 194 -64.05 3.91 -4.90
N ASP A 195 -64.77 4.94 -4.49
CA ASP A 195 -64.17 6.23 -4.12
C ASP A 195 -63.34 6.10 -2.85
N GLY A 196 -63.74 5.29 -1.88
CA GLY A 196 -62.98 4.95 -0.70
C GLY A 196 -61.61 4.30 -1.04
N ILE A 197 -61.61 3.30 -1.90
CA ILE A 197 -60.38 2.64 -2.35
C ILE A 197 -59.49 3.59 -3.15
N LYS A 198 -60.11 4.42 -4.01
CA LYS A 198 -59.34 5.41 -4.78
C LYS A 198 -58.66 6.43 -3.87
N LYS A 199 -59.31 6.84 -2.76
CA LYS A 199 -58.72 7.70 -1.76
C LYS A 199 -57.56 7.00 -1.04
N GLN A 200 -57.75 5.77 -0.57
CA GLN A 200 -56.69 4.99 0.10
C GLN A 200 -55.47 4.78 -0.83
N LEU A 201 -55.68 4.42 -2.09
CA LEU A 201 -54.63 4.30 -3.09
C LEU A 201 -53.80 5.60 -3.23
N ARG A 202 -54.45 6.76 -3.22
CA ARG A 202 -53.75 8.06 -3.28
C ARG A 202 -52.92 8.30 -2.04
N GLU A 203 -53.44 7.93 -0.87
CA GLU A 203 -52.75 8.10 0.41
C GLU A 203 -51.52 7.17 0.50
N GLU A 204 -51.65 5.90 0.13
CA GLU A 204 -50.52 4.94 0.14
C GLU A 204 -49.47 5.31 -0.93
N LYS A 205 -49.87 5.76 -2.13
CA LYS A 205 -48.91 6.30 -3.12
C LYS A 205 -48.15 7.53 -2.62
N LYS A 206 -48.80 8.43 -1.86
CA LYS A 206 -48.11 9.55 -1.20
C LYS A 206 -47.13 9.07 -0.12
N LYS A 207 -47.53 8.05 0.65
CA LYS A 207 -46.66 7.45 1.68
C LYS A 207 -45.38 6.87 1.07
N ILE A 208 -45.48 6.09 -0.04
CA ILE A 208 -44.30 5.58 -0.76
C ILE A 208 -43.38 6.71 -1.21
N ASN A 209 -43.92 7.75 -1.81
CA ASN A 209 -43.12 8.89 -2.27
C ASN A 209 -42.37 9.57 -1.11
N LYS A 210 -43.02 9.70 0.06
CA LYS A 210 -42.37 10.24 1.27
C LYS A 210 -41.25 9.30 1.81
N LEU A 211 -41.49 7.99 1.81
CA LEU A 211 -40.48 7.00 2.23
C LEU A 211 -39.28 7.00 1.29
N ASN A 212 -39.51 6.99 -0.02
CA ASN A 212 -38.43 7.08 -1.01
C ASN A 212 -37.64 8.39 -0.89
N SER A 213 -38.31 9.51 -0.64
CA SER A 213 -37.64 10.81 -0.40
C SER A 213 -36.73 10.74 0.84
N LYS A 214 -37.21 10.15 1.96
CA LYS A 214 -36.37 9.96 3.16
C LYS A 214 -35.17 9.03 2.88
N LYS A 215 -35.39 7.91 2.19
CA LYS A 215 -34.32 6.99 1.80
C LYS A 215 -33.26 7.71 0.95
N ASN A 216 -33.68 8.45 -0.08
CA ASN A 216 -32.76 9.19 -0.95
C ASN A 216 -32.00 10.28 -0.18
N SER A 217 -32.61 10.96 0.78
CA SER A 217 -31.91 11.92 1.64
C SER A 217 -30.79 11.27 2.44
N ILE A 218 -31.02 10.09 3.03
CA ILE A 218 -29.99 9.34 3.77
C ILE A 218 -28.86 8.90 2.83
N LEU A 219 -29.19 8.39 1.63
CA LEU A 219 -28.21 7.99 0.64
C LEU A 219 -27.34 9.16 0.18
N ASN A 220 -27.95 10.30 -0.14
CA ASN A 220 -27.23 11.51 -0.55
C ASN A 220 -26.29 12.02 0.56
N GLU A 221 -26.72 11.97 1.83
CA GLU A 221 -25.87 12.33 2.95
C GLU A 221 -24.68 11.38 3.09
N PHE A 222 -24.90 10.07 2.94
CA PHE A 222 -23.84 9.07 2.94
C PHE A 222 -22.86 9.33 1.79
N GLU A 223 -23.34 9.52 0.56
CA GLU A 223 -22.50 9.79 -0.61
C GLU A 223 -21.69 11.07 -0.42
N ARG A 224 -22.29 12.13 0.11
CA ARG A 224 -21.57 13.38 0.40
C ARG A 224 -20.46 13.18 1.42
N LYS A 225 -20.76 12.45 2.52
CA LYS A 225 -19.79 12.18 3.59
C LYS A 225 -18.61 11.36 3.12
N TYR A 226 -18.84 10.37 2.27
CA TYR A 226 -17.82 9.41 1.83
C TYR A 226 -17.41 9.58 0.36
N ARG A 227 -17.64 10.77 -0.19
CA ARG A 227 -17.45 11.07 -1.63
C ARG A 227 -16.08 10.61 -2.14
N LEU A 228 -15.00 10.94 -1.43
CA LEU A 228 -13.63 10.54 -1.82
C LEU A 228 -13.52 9.02 -1.89
N ARG A 229 -13.93 8.30 -0.83
CA ARG A 229 -13.84 6.83 -0.78
C ARG A 229 -14.71 6.13 -1.83
N LEU A 230 -15.79 6.76 -2.24
CA LEU A 230 -16.69 6.25 -3.28
C LEU A 230 -16.20 6.54 -4.70
N SER A 231 -15.39 7.57 -4.90
CA SER A 231 -14.83 7.91 -6.22
C SER A 231 -13.52 7.18 -6.55
N VAL A 232 -12.79 6.69 -5.54
CA VAL A 232 -11.50 6.01 -5.73
C VAL A 232 -11.68 4.63 -6.36
N ASP A 233 -10.89 4.29 -7.35
CA ASP A 233 -10.80 2.95 -7.95
C ASP A 233 -9.40 2.31 -7.82
N LYS A 234 -8.43 3.07 -7.31
CA LYS A 234 -7.05 2.64 -7.13
C LYS A 234 -6.51 3.03 -5.75
N ILE A 235 -5.85 2.09 -5.09
CA ILE A 235 -5.05 2.34 -3.88
C ILE A 235 -3.59 2.13 -4.27
N ILE A 236 -2.77 3.17 -4.18
CA ILE A 236 -1.36 3.17 -4.54
C ILE A 236 -0.56 3.15 -3.24
N ILE A 237 0.13 2.06 -2.98
CA ILE A 237 0.92 1.83 -1.77
C ILE A 237 2.40 1.91 -2.15
N PHE A 238 3.12 2.87 -1.55
CA PHE A 238 4.55 3.05 -1.79
C PHE A 238 5.38 2.35 -0.74
N ASP A 239 6.38 1.60 -1.19
CA ASP A 239 7.42 1.03 -0.35
C ASP A 239 8.81 1.25 -1.00
N ASP A 240 9.88 1.15 -0.22
CA ASP A 240 11.23 1.30 -0.75
C ASP A 240 11.67 0.06 -1.53
N PHE A 241 11.66 -1.10 -0.90
CA PHE A 241 12.18 -2.34 -1.48
C PHE A 241 11.29 -3.56 -1.23
N LEU A 242 11.11 -4.37 -2.25
CA LEU A 242 10.54 -5.70 -2.15
C LEU A 242 11.69 -6.75 -2.19
N CYS A 243 12.30 -7.05 -1.05
CA CYS A 243 13.41 -7.99 -0.98
C CYS A 243 12.93 -9.43 -0.74
N SER A 244 12.77 -9.87 0.51
CA SER A 244 12.29 -11.23 0.83
C SER A 244 10.79 -11.43 0.56
N GLY A 245 10.05 -10.37 0.32
CA GLY A 245 8.59 -10.40 0.17
C GLY A 245 7.81 -10.64 1.47
N GLU A 246 8.49 -10.88 2.61
CA GLU A 246 7.84 -11.30 3.86
C GLU A 246 6.85 -10.28 4.39
N SER A 247 7.20 -8.99 4.37
CA SER A 247 6.34 -7.93 4.90
C SER A 247 5.05 -7.78 4.09
N ILE A 248 5.14 -7.78 2.76
CA ILE A 248 3.97 -7.70 1.87
C ILE A 248 3.17 -9.00 1.93
N ASN A 249 3.84 -10.17 2.00
CA ASN A 249 3.17 -11.46 2.14
C ASN A 249 2.30 -11.52 3.40
N THR A 250 2.87 -11.19 4.56
CA THR A 250 2.15 -11.13 5.83
C THR A 250 0.99 -10.13 5.77
N PHE A 251 1.24 -8.93 5.22
CA PHE A 251 0.21 -7.92 5.06
C PHE A 251 -0.97 -8.39 4.20
N ILE A 252 -0.72 -9.08 3.09
CA ILE A 252 -1.77 -9.62 2.22
C ILE A 252 -2.58 -10.68 2.96
N ILE A 253 -1.95 -11.57 3.72
CA ILE A 253 -2.62 -12.61 4.50
C ILE A 253 -3.51 -11.97 5.57
N ASP A 254 -2.98 -11.04 6.34
CA ASP A 254 -3.69 -10.40 7.45
C ASP A 254 -4.89 -9.55 6.98
N ASN A 255 -4.84 -9.05 5.75
CA ASN A 255 -5.87 -8.19 5.18
C ASN A 255 -6.67 -8.86 4.03
N GLU A 256 -6.60 -10.18 3.88
CA GLU A 256 -7.20 -10.91 2.75
C GLU A 256 -8.69 -10.61 2.57
N SER A 257 -9.46 -10.55 3.67
CA SER A 257 -10.89 -10.26 3.64
C SER A 257 -11.21 -8.87 3.07
N HIS A 258 -10.46 -7.87 3.48
CA HIS A 258 -10.59 -6.49 2.99
C HIS A 258 -10.18 -6.37 1.53
N ILE A 259 -9.07 -7.02 1.14
CA ILE A 259 -8.57 -7.05 -0.25
C ILE A 259 -9.63 -7.69 -1.18
N LYS A 260 -10.22 -8.80 -0.79
CA LYS A 260 -11.29 -9.46 -1.56
C LYS A 260 -12.57 -8.61 -1.63
N ALA A 261 -12.91 -7.91 -0.56
CA ALA A 261 -14.02 -6.96 -0.56
C ALA A 261 -13.76 -5.77 -1.52
N LEU A 262 -12.54 -5.23 -1.54
CA LEU A 262 -12.13 -4.20 -2.48
C LEU A 262 -12.20 -4.67 -3.94
N LYS A 263 -11.83 -5.93 -4.23
CA LYS A 263 -12.04 -6.53 -5.55
C LYS A 263 -13.52 -6.52 -5.96
N THR A 264 -14.41 -6.94 -5.06
CA THR A 264 -15.86 -6.94 -5.32
C THR A 264 -16.38 -5.55 -5.65
N THR A 265 -15.77 -4.52 -5.10
CA THR A 265 -16.12 -3.11 -5.34
C THR A 265 -15.29 -2.45 -6.44
N LYS A 266 -14.53 -3.24 -7.23
CA LYS A 266 -13.70 -2.82 -8.36
C LYS A 266 -12.56 -1.86 -7.99
N ILE A 267 -12.02 -1.97 -6.77
CA ILE A 267 -10.81 -1.25 -6.38
C ILE A 267 -9.60 -2.14 -6.64
N HIS A 268 -8.60 -1.58 -7.33
CA HIS A 268 -7.31 -2.21 -7.58
C HIS A 268 -6.24 -1.64 -6.65
N ILE A 269 -5.35 -2.48 -6.16
CA ILE A 269 -4.26 -2.12 -5.26
C ILE A 269 -2.94 -2.25 -6.03
N TYR A 270 -2.14 -1.19 -6.01
CA TYR A 270 -0.80 -1.17 -6.60
C TYR A 270 0.22 -1.03 -5.47
N PHE A 271 1.15 -1.97 -5.36
CA PHE A 271 2.38 -1.75 -4.59
C PHE A 271 3.44 -1.21 -5.54
N VAL A 272 3.97 -0.04 -5.22
CA VAL A 272 4.98 0.65 -6.02
C VAL A 272 6.27 0.66 -5.22
N VAL A 273 7.30 -0.02 -5.74
CA VAL A 273 8.59 -0.18 -5.08
C VAL A 273 9.72 0.31 -5.98
N LEU A 274 10.79 0.84 -5.38
CA LEU A 274 11.96 1.30 -6.12
C LEU A 274 12.66 0.12 -6.80
N GLU A 275 12.81 -0.97 -6.07
CA GLU A 275 13.48 -2.17 -6.54
C GLU A 275 12.88 -3.42 -5.89
N ALA A 276 12.86 -4.52 -6.65
CA ALA A 276 12.38 -5.81 -6.18
C ALA A 276 13.36 -6.93 -6.49
N THR A 277 13.54 -7.88 -5.59
CA THR A 277 14.25 -9.12 -5.91
C THR A 277 13.35 -10.09 -6.67
N LYS A 278 13.97 -10.98 -7.44
CA LYS A 278 13.23 -12.04 -8.15
C LYS A 278 12.47 -12.92 -7.16
N ASP A 279 13.13 -13.38 -6.09
CA ASP A 279 12.53 -14.24 -5.06
C ASP A 279 11.36 -13.57 -4.34
N GLY A 280 11.49 -12.28 -4.01
CA GLY A 280 10.41 -11.51 -3.41
C GLY A 280 9.18 -11.40 -4.31
N LEU A 281 9.40 -11.17 -5.62
CA LEU A 281 8.32 -11.13 -6.61
C LEU A 281 7.64 -12.48 -6.76
N GLU A 282 8.40 -13.56 -6.98
CA GLU A 282 7.88 -14.91 -7.14
C GLU A 282 7.07 -15.36 -5.92
N LYS A 283 7.54 -15.02 -4.71
CA LYS A 283 6.83 -15.32 -3.46
C LYS A 283 5.46 -14.62 -3.41
N ILE A 284 5.39 -13.35 -3.77
CA ILE A 284 4.12 -12.62 -3.78
C ILE A 284 3.21 -13.12 -4.89
N GLU A 285 3.71 -13.34 -6.10
CA GLU A 285 2.92 -13.87 -7.21
C GLU A 285 2.31 -15.22 -6.87
N LYS A 286 3.09 -16.13 -6.28
CA LYS A 286 2.60 -17.44 -5.80
C LYS A 286 1.48 -17.27 -4.78
N LEU A 287 1.64 -16.41 -3.78
CA LEU A 287 0.60 -16.12 -2.79
C LEU A 287 -0.69 -15.61 -3.43
N LEU A 288 -0.58 -14.65 -4.36
CA LEU A 288 -1.75 -14.08 -5.05
C LEU A 288 -2.54 -15.13 -5.81
N VAL A 289 -1.83 -16.05 -6.49
CA VAL A 289 -2.45 -17.19 -7.20
C VAL A 289 -3.12 -18.14 -6.21
N GLU A 290 -2.43 -18.58 -5.17
CA GLU A 290 -2.95 -19.49 -4.14
C GLU A 290 -4.20 -18.93 -3.45
N ARG A 291 -4.22 -17.65 -3.15
CA ARG A 291 -5.34 -16.96 -2.49
C ARG A 291 -6.42 -16.44 -3.44
N LYS A 292 -6.24 -16.63 -4.75
CA LYS A 292 -7.16 -16.14 -5.82
C LYS A 292 -7.39 -14.61 -5.76
N ILE A 293 -6.35 -13.87 -5.40
CA ILE A 293 -6.34 -12.42 -5.33
C ILE A 293 -5.89 -11.88 -6.70
N THR A 294 -6.74 -11.12 -7.38
CA THR A 294 -6.48 -10.63 -8.75
C THR A 294 -6.50 -9.11 -8.86
N ASN A 295 -6.70 -8.43 -7.75
CA ASN A 295 -6.77 -6.96 -7.68
C ASN A 295 -5.55 -6.36 -6.99
N ILE A 296 -4.41 -7.04 -7.01
CA ILE A 296 -3.10 -6.53 -6.58
C ILE A 296 -2.13 -6.62 -7.75
N THR A 297 -1.35 -5.57 -7.94
CA THR A 297 -0.24 -5.51 -8.89
C THR A 297 0.99 -4.92 -8.21
N ILE A 298 2.15 -5.52 -8.42
CA ILE A 298 3.43 -4.98 -7.99
C ILE A 298 4.06 -4.21 -9.16
N LEU A 299 4.26 -2.92 -8.97
CA LEU A 299 4.98 -2.03 -9.87
C LEU A 299 6.37 -1.79 -9.31
N LYS A 300 7.40 -2.00 -10.10
CA LYS A 300 8.80 -1.90 -9.67
C LYS A 300 9.61 -1.08 -10.66
N GLY A 301 10.60 -0.34 -10.16
CA GLY A 301 11.56 0.35 -10.99
C GLY A 301 12.55 -0.63 -11.61
N GLU A 302 13.22 -1.36 -10.78
CA GLU A 302 14.25 -2.32 -11.20
C GLU A 302 14.06 -3.69 -10.56
N VAL A 303 14.70 -4.71 -11.13
CA VAL A 303 14.86 -6.03 -10.49
C VAL A 303 16.27 -6.12 -9.96
N SER A 304 16.42 -6.51 -8.70
CA SER A 304 17.72 -6.69 -8.06
C SER A 304 18.54 -7.75 -8.76
N LEU A 305 19.82 -7.46 -8.92
CA LEU A 305 20.78 -8.46 -9.37
C LEU A 305 20.97 -9.51 -8.26
N ASP A 306 21.09 -10.77 -8.65
CA ASP A 306 21.58 -11.82 -7.75
C ASP A 306 23.10 -11.67 -7.61
N ILE A 307 23.51 -10.91 -6.58
CA ILE A 307 24.94 -10.65 -6.32
C ILE A 307 25.67 -11.94 -5.99
N THR A 308 25.04 -12.87 -5.28
CA THR A 308 25.64 -14.15 -4.93
C THR A 308 25.94 -14.97 -6.18
N GLU A 309 25.03 -15.00 -7.14
CA GLU A 309 25.26 -15.71 -8.42
C GLU A 309 26.37 -15.03 -9.24
N LEU A 310 26.42 -13.72 -9.26
CA LEU A 310 27.50 -12.98 -9.92
C LEU A 310 28.87 -13.25 -9.27
N ILE A 311 28.92 -13.36 -7.94
CA ILE A 311 30.15 -13.73 -7.22
C ILE A 311 30.58 -15.15 -7.62
N LYS A 312 29.67 -16.12 -7.67
CA LYS A 312 29.98 -17.52 -8.09
C LYS A 312 30.58 -17.58 -9.49
N GLN A 313 30.09 -16.73 -10.41
CA GLN A 313 30.59 -16.70 -11.78
C GLN A 313 31.97 -16.07 -11.90
N SER A 314 32.32 -15.15 -11.01
CA SER A 314 33.53 -14.31 -11.13
C SER A 314 34.64 -14.67 -10.13
N PHE A 315 34.30 -15.31 -9.01
CA PHE A 315 35.20 -15.56 -7.89
C PHE A 315 34.98 -16.95 -7.26
N LYS A 316 35.91 -17.36 -6.40
CA LYS A 316 35.72 -18.54 -5.54
C LYS A 316 34.74 -18.19 -4.40
N ILE A 317 33.53 -18.64 -4.50
CA ILE A 317 32.45 -18.32 -3.56
C ILE A 317 32.78 -18.75 -2.10
N ASP A 318 33.53 -19.84 -1.93
CA ASP A 318 33.92 -20.32 -0.58
C ASP A 318 34.81 -19.32 0.16
N LEU A 319 35.69 -18.59 -0.54
CA LEU A 319 36.52 -17.54 0.06
C LEU A 319 35.64 -16.38 0.55
N PHE A 320 34.61 -16.08 -0.18
CA PHE A 320 33.66 -15.02 0.22
C PHE A 320 32.90 -15.41 1.49
N TYR A 321 32.34 -16.60 1.54
CA TYR A 321 31.60 -17.06 2.73
C TYR A 321 32.49 -17.18 3.96
N GLN A 322 33.68 -17.74 3.83
CA GLN A 322 34.64 -17.84 4.94
C GLN A 322 35.02 -16.46 5.48
N GLU A 323 35.27 -15.52 4.59
CA GLU A 323 35.62 -14.13 5.02
C GLU A 323 34.43 -13.39 5.63
N GLN A 324 33.24 -13.55 5.06
CA GLN A 324 32.01 -12.97 5.63
C GLN A 324 31.73 -13.53 7.04
N GLU A 325 31.89 -14.82 7.25
CA GLU A 325 31.74 -15.47 8.56
C GLU A 325 32.81 -14.99 9.53
N ARG A 326 34.06 -14.90 9.09
CA ARG A 326 35.17 -14.35 9.92
C ARG A 326 34.84 -12.94 10.40
N ILE A 327 34.44 -12.04 9.50
CA ILE A 327 34.08 -10.64 9.84
C ILE A 327 32.90 -10.63 10.81
N ALA A 328 31.84 -11.41 10.52
CA ALA A 328 30.64 -11.43 11.36
C ALA A 328 30.98 -11.87 12.79
N ASN A 329 31.87 -12.85 12.96
CA ASN A 329 32.30 -13.36 14.26
C ASN A 329 33.29 -12.41 14.95
N GLU A 330 34.30 -11.93 14.22
CA GLU A 330 35.36 -11.07 14.77
C GLU A 330 34.82 -9.72 15.26
N PHE A 331 33.90 -9.13 14.51
CA PHE A 331 33.32 -7.83 14.82
C PHE A 331 31.91 -7.89 15.45
N ASN A 332 31.44 -9.05 15.85
CA ASN A 332 30.14 -9.26 16.50
C ASN A 332 28.96 -8.68 15.70
N LEU A 333 28.95 -8.84 14.38
CA LEU A 333 27.91 -8.29 13.52
C LEU A 333 26.55 -9.00 13.68
N GLY A 334 26.51 -10.12 14.40
CA GLY A 334 25.34 -10.94 14.62
C GLY A 334 25.04 -11.87 13.45
N GLU A 335 23.86 -12.50 13.47
CA GLU A 335 23.44 -13.45 12.45
C GLU A 335 22.56 -12.81 11.38
N LYS A 336 22.69 -13.29 10.16
CA LYS A 336 21.79 -12.91 9.07
C LYS A 336 20.49 -13.71 9.15
N LYS A 337 19.36 -13.02 9.20
CA LYS A 337 18.03 -13.61 9.35
C LYS A 337 17.21 -13.69 8.06
N TYR A 338 17.59 -12.92 7.05
CA TYR A 338 16.76 -12.72 5.85
C TYR A 338 17.56 -12.94 4.57
N PHE A 339 16.92 -13.59 3.61
CA PHE A 339 17.41 -13.85 2.26
C PHE A 339 16.40 -13.31 1.24
N PRO A 340 16.75 -13.06 -0.02
CA PRO A 340 18.07 -13.22 -0.64
C PRO A 340 19.09 -12.16 -0.20
N ASP A 341 20.37 -12.40 -0.55
CA ASP A 341 21.44 -11.42 -0.33
C ASP A 341 21.31 -10.25 -1.29
N THR A 342 21.25 -9.03 -0.77
CA THR A 342 21.14 -7.81 -1.55
C THR A 342 22.30 -6.86 -1.27
N ALA A 343 22.52 -5.94 -2.20
CA ALA A 343 23.47 -4.84 -2.06
C ALA A 343 22.80 -3.54 -2.51
N ILE A 344 21.80 -3.11 -1.75
CA ILE A 344 20.98 -1.92 -2.05
C ILE A 344 20.75 -1.07 -0.80
N ALA A 345 20.58 0.21 -0.97
CA ALA A 345 20.11 1.12 0.07
C ALA A 345 19.37 2.30 -0.56
N CYS A 346 18.56 2.99 0.24
CA CYS A 346 18.04 4.31 -0.12
C CYS A 346 18.47 5.35 0.92
N PHE A 347 18.17 6.60 0.65
CA PHE A 347 18.55 7.75 1.50
C PHE A 347 18.03 7.64 2.95
N SER A 348 17.01 6.83 3.21
CA SER A 348 16.41 6.67 4.54
C SER A 348 16.72 5.33 5.22
N THR A 349 17.16 4.31 4.46
CA THR A 349 17.37 2.97 5.03
C THR A 349 18.18 2.02 4.15
N SER A 350 18.62 0.94 4.80
CA SER A 350 19.23 -0.23 4.16
C SER A 350 18.43 -1.49 4.52
N PRO A 351 18.03 -2.34 3.55
CA PRO A 351 17.22 -3.53 3.82
C PRO A 351 17.93 -4.55 4.72
N ASN A 352 17.15 -5.32 5.47
CA ASN A 352 17.66 -6.44 6.29
C ASN A 352 18.28 -7.58 5.47
N THR A 353 17.97 -7.63 4.17
CA THR A 353 18.49 -8.62 3.23
C THR A 353 19.89 -8.30 2.74
N ASN A 354 20.41 -7.11 3.00
CA ASN A 354 21.79 -6.77 2.66
C ASN A 354 22.79 -7.68 3.40
N TYR A 355 23.96 -7.85 2.82
CA TYR A 355 25.09 -8.46 3.52
C TYR A 355 25.36 -7.72 4.83
N LEU A 356 25.63 -8.45 5.91
CA LEU A 356 25.80 -7.85 7.25
C LEU A 356 26.88 -6.77 7.29
N PHE A 357 28.00 -7.03 6.60
CA PHE A 357 29.12 -6.10 6.54
C PHE A 357 28.79 -4.76 5.84
N LEU A 358 27.74 -4.72 5.02
CA LEU A 358 27.30 -3.50 4.36
C LEU A 358 26.47 -2.57 5.26
N ASN A 359 25.77 -3.13 6.26
CA ASN A 359 24.77 -2.37 7.03
C ASN A 359 24.88 -2.50 8.55
N LYS A 360 25.84 -3.31 9.07
CA LYS A 360 26.03 -3.53 10.49
C LYS A 360 27.38 -2.94 10.95
N LYS A 361 27.33 -2.14 12.01
CA LYS A 361 28.50 -1.73 12.75
C LYS A 361 28.83 -2.78 13.80
N GLY A 362 30.10 -3.01 14.06
CA GLY A 362 30.59 -3.91 15.10
C GLY A 362 31.98 -3.51 15.60
N GLU A 363 32.44 -4.19 16.64
CA GLU A 363 33.74 -3.96 17.25
C GLU A 363 34.36 -5.31 17.64
N ASN A 364 35.66 -5.47 17.43
CA ASN A 364 36.39 -6.66 17.83
C ASN A 364 36.92 -6.53 19.29
N SER A 365 37.52 -7.58 19.79
CA SER A 365 38.08 -7.62 21.17
C SER A 365 39.22 -6.65 21.42
N GLU A 366 39.81 -6.09 20.37
CA GLU A 366 40.93 -5.11 20.46
C GLU A 366 40.42 -3.65 20.34
N GLY A 367 39.12 -3.43 20.28
CA GLY A 367 38.52 -2.10 20.12
C GLY A 367 38.59 -1.56 18.70
N VAL A 368 38.85 -2.42 17.70
CA VAL A 368 38.83 -2.02 16.29
C VAL A 368 37.38 -2.13 15.77
N GLU A 369 36.89 -1.04 15.18
CA GLU A 369 35.55 -0.98 14.67
C GLU A 369 35.47 -1.48 13.22
N TRP A 370 34.37 -2.23 12.93
CA TRP A 370 33.89 -2.47 11.59
C TRP A 370 32.83 -1.41 11.27
N LEU A 371 33.08 -0.57 10.29
CA LEU A 371 32.15 0.47 9.85
C LEU A 371 31.40 0.00 8.58
N PRO A 372 30.06 0.03 8.56
CA PRO A 372 29.28 -0.31 7.37
C PRO A 372 29.30 0.84 6.34
N LEU A 373 29.03 0.52 5.07
CA LEU A 373 28.83 1.54 4.03
C LEU A 373 27.60 2.39 4.36
N PHE A 374 26.50 1.73 4.67
CA PHE A 374 25.21 2.36 5.00
C PHE A 374 24.68 1.73 6.29
N GLU A 375 24.92 2.42 7.39
CA GLU A 375 24.47 1.96 8.70
C GLU A 375 22.94 1.90 8.71
N ARG A 376 22.42 0.73 9.11
CA ARG A 376 21.02 0.61 9.42
C ARG A 376 20.81 1.12 10.84
N GLU A 377 20.20 2.27 11.00
CA GLU A 377 19.78 2.74 12.32
C GLU A 377 18.88 1.68 12.99
N LEU A 378 19.35 1.17 14.12
CA LEU A 378 18.48 0.40 15.01
C LEU A 378 17.33 1.33 15.39
N LYS A 379 16.09 0.91 15.09
CA LYS A 379 14.87 1.68 15.34
C LYS A 379 14.84 2.13 16.81
N VAL A 380 15.37 3.31 17.08
CA VAL A 380 14.94 4.11 18.20
C VAL A 380 13.54 4.61 17.79
N SER A 381 12.55 4.50 18.69
CA SER A 381 11.15 4.93 18.49
C SER A 381 11.05 6.14 17.58
N PRO A 382 10.11 6.18 16.62
CA PRO A 382 10.06 7.22 15.62
C PRO A 382 10.06 8.57 16.30
N ARG A 383 11.18 9.24 16.32
CA ARG A 383 11.22 10.68 16.50
C ARG A 383 10.63 11.20 15.19
N ILE A 384 9.33 11.44 15.22
CA ILE A 384 8.69 12.27 14.22
C ILE A 384 9.51 13.56 14.24
N ASP A 385 10.29 13.80 13.20
CA ASP A 385 11.05 15.01 13.10
C ASP A 385 10.07 16.17 13.07
N LYS A 386 9.99 16.90 14.18
CA LYS A 386 9.06 18.02 14.33
C LYS A 386 9.28 19.09 13.26
N ASP A 387 10.47 19.13 12.66
CA ASP A 387 10.80 20.07 11.59
C ASP A 387 10.18 19.64 10.24
N ILE A 388 10.03 18.34 10.00
CA ILE A 388 9.28 17.86 8.81
C ILE A 388 7.80 18.19 8.98
N ILE A 389 7.22 17.96 10.16
CA ILE A 389 5.82 18.33 10.42
C ILE A 389 5.63 19.85 10.34
N LYS A 390 6.58 20.64 10.83
CA LYS A 390 6.50 22.10 10.79
C LYS A 390 6.55 22.62 9.36
N ARG A 391 7.43 22.08 8.50
CA ARG A 391 7.44 22.40 7.06
C ARG A 391 6.14 21.97 6.36
N TRP A 392 5.46 20.97 6.87
CA TRP A 392 4.15 20.53 6.37
C TRP A 392 3.03 21.52 6.70
N ILE A 393 3.05 22.06 7.92
CA ILE A 393 2.04 23.03 8.41
C ILE A 393 2.26 24.40 7.76
N ASP A 394 3.50 24.81 7.54
CA ASP A 394 3.85 26.14 7.00
C ASP A 394 3.65 26.22 5.46
N ASN A 395 3.40 25.10 4.77
CA ASN A 395 3.17 25.05 3.30
C ASN A 395 1.72 24.65 2.91
N VAL A 396 0.79 24.62 3.87
CA VAL A 396 -0.67 24.49 3.66
C VAL A 396 -1.34 25.83 3.88
#